data_d8c4a4e64e453b45047087f0f74cc4b3
#
_entry.id   d8c4a4e64e453b45047087f0f74cc4b3
#
_cell.length_a   1.000
_cell.length_b   1.000
_cell.length_c   1.000
_cell.angle_alpha   90.00
_cell.angle_beta   90.00
_cell.angle_gamma   90.00
#
_symmetry.space_group_name_H-M   'P 1'
#
loop_
_entity.id
_entity.type
_entity.pdbx_description
1 polymer ?
#
loop_
_entity_poly.entity_id
_entity_poly.type
_entity_poly.pdbx_seq_one_letter_code
_entity_poly.pdbx_strand_id
1 'polypeptide(L)'
;MSSRKLVSVQEITGIDPIEGADRIEVARVLGWRVVIGKDMHLKPGDRVAYFETDSLLPAYDPRYKAFQERGQKTMIVGSMEVTGHVLRTVKLRGVYSQGLIMRLDELGFRYTPPVGTDITDKANVLKYEEPLPMGGAQIGRFDAPCSKSDAPRLQTLTGYWDELKTLEAVPTVKVDGTSTTLSMDERGQVHVYSRNWELDSMSSNMQLAKRFQLDKMLWPGMAAQFELCGPGIQSNRLKLPAQRPFVFAVWKDHHKIDRDQWPTGMPNLAVPELDENEWALTGSVDDMIAKVDGLRGNVTKDRLDEGIVWHLHEDQQLSEGLANELGANRCFKIINNKYLTKNGL
;
A
#
# COMPACT_ATOMS: atom_id res chain seq x y z
N MET A 1 -15.05 8.05 5.32
CA MET A 1 -13.86 7.54 4.61
C MET A 1 -13.28 6.43 5.46
N SER A 2 -13.24 5.19 4.97
CA SER A 2 -12.63 4.09 5.71
C SER A 2 -11.13 4.33 5.75
N SER A 3 -10.58 4.67 6.92
CA SER A 3 -9.14 4.64 7.12
C SER A 3 -8.68 3.18 7.09
N ARG A 4 -7.51 2.90 6.50
CA ARG A 4 -6.92 1.55 6.51
C ARG A 4 -6.83 1.04 7.95
N LYS A 5 -7.33 -0.17 8.19
CA LYS A 5 -7.18 -0.86 9.47
C LYS A 5 -5.70 -1.24 9.65
N LEU A 6 -4.99 -0.50 10.48
CA LEU A 6 -3.57 -0.78 10.75
C LEU A 6 -3.40 -1.87 11.80
N VAL A 7 -4.34 -1.98 12.74
CA VAL A 7 -4.36 -3.02 13.75
C VAL A 7 -5.75 -3.62 13.84
N SER A 8 -5.81 -4.92 13.70
CA SER A 8 -7.07 -5.66 13.79
C SER A 8 -6.95 -6.91 14.65
N VAL A 9 -8.08 -7.33 15.23
CA VAL A 9 -8.16 -8.64 15.89
C VAL A 9 -8.16 -9.71 14.83
N GLN A 10 -7.20 -10.63 14.89
CA GLN A 10 -7.09 -11.72 13.93
C GLN A 10 -6.87 -13.05 14.65
N GLU A 11 -7.11 -14.15 13.95
CA GLU A 11 -6.88 -15.48 14.44
C GLU A 11 -5.57 -16.04 13.87
N ILE A 12 -4.80 -16.72 14.71
CA ILE A 12 -3.64 -17.51 14.27
C ILE A 12 -4.13 -18.70 13.46
N THR A 13 -3.81 -18.76 12.18
CA THR A 13 -4.21 -19.87 11.30
C THR A 13 -3.19 -21.00 11.26
N GLY A 14 -1.97 -20.76 11.71
CA GLY A 14 -0.91 -21.76 11.77
C GLY A 14 0.33 -21.24 12.46
N ILE A 15 1.15 -22.18 12.96
CA ILE A 15 2.47 -21.94 13.52
C ILE A 15 3.45 -22.86 12.82
N ASP A 16 4.50 -22.30 12.22
CA ASP A 16 5.53 -23.06 11.53
C ASP A 16 6.88 -22.90 12.25
N PRO A 17 7.64 -23.97 12.40
CA PRO A 17 9.00 -23.88 12.94
C PRO A 17 9.93 -23.18 11.94
N ILE A 18 10.96 -22.51 12.47
CA ILE A 18 12.07 -22.00 11.66
C ILE A 18 13.26 -22.93 11.87
N GLU A 19 13.82 -23.45 10.78
CA GLU A 19 14.97 -24.34 10.83
C GLU A 19 16.16 -23.67 11.56
N GLY A 20 16.73 -24.36 12.52
CA GLY A 20 17.85 -23.87 13.34
C GLY A 20 17.48 -22.72 14.30
N ALA A 21 16.20 -22.50 14.60
CA ALA A 21 15.74 -21.49 15.55
C ALA A 21 15.09 -22.11 16.79
N ASP A 22 15.73 -21.94 17.95
CA ASP A 22 15.22 -22.49 19.22
C ASP A 22 14.18 -21.56 19.91
N ARG A 23 14.28 -20.26 19.68
CA ARG A 23 13.51 -19.24 20.42
C ARG A 23 12.38 -18.61 19.62
N ILE A 24 12.37 -18.76 18.31
CA ILE A 24 11.41 -18.09 17.42
C ILE A 24 10.74 -19.08 16.49
N GLU A 25 9.54 -18.73 16.04
CA GLU A 25 8.70 -19.49 15.11
C GLU A 25 7.91 -18.52 14.24
N VAL A 26 7.20 -19.00 13.24
CA VAL A 26 6.37 -18.19 12.33
C VAL A 26 4.91 -18.39 12.67
N ALA A 27 4.23 -17.33 13.05
CA ALA A 27 2.77 -17.32 13.09
C ALA A 27 2.20 -16.88 11.74
N ARG A 28 1.14 -17.55 11.31
CA ARG A 28 0.34 -17.17 10.14
C ARG A 28 -0.93 -16.46 10.60
N VAL A 29 -1.17 -15.28 10.05
CA VAL A 29 -2.36 -14.47 10.30
C VAL A 29 -2.84 -13.94 8.97
N LEU A 30 -4.08 -14.26 8.56
CA LEU A 30 -4.52 -14.02 7.19
C LEU A 30 -3.51 -14.65 6.20
N GLY A 31 -3.07 -13.90 5.19
CA GLY A 31 -1.97 -14.28 4.30
C GLY A 31 -0.58 -13.80 4.76
N TRP A 32 -0.45 -13.33 6.00
CA TRP A 32 0.80 -12.80 6.53
C TRP A 32 1.58 -13.82 7.32
N ARG A 33 2.91 -13.69 7.27
CA ARG A 33 3.86 -14.43 8.09
C ARG A 33 4.54 -13.47 9.06
N VAL A 34 4.47 -13.77 10.34
CA VAL A 34 5.06 -12.94 11.41
C VAL A 34 5.94 -13.83 12.28
N VAL A 35 7.20 -13.48 12.39
CA VAL A 35 8.11 -14.16 13.31
C VAL A 35 7.82 -13.70 14.73
N ILE A 36 7.54 -14.66 15.60
CA ILE A 36 7.20 -14.45 17.00
C ILE A 36 8.15 -15.23 17.91
N GLY A 37 8.21 -14.86 19.19
CA GLY A 37 8.89 -15.66 20.22
C GLY A 37 8.06 -16.88 20.61
N LYS A 38 8.69 -18.03 20.76
CA LYS A 38 8.03 -19.25 21.28
C LYS A 38 7.52 -19.09 22.71
N ASP A 39 8.08 -18.14 23.46
CA ASP A 39 7.65 -17.76 24.81
C ASP A 39 6.27 -17.09 24.84
N MET A 40 5.74 -16.66 23.70
CA MET A 40 4.35 -16.22 23.60
C MET A 40 3.35 -17.36 23.73
N HIS A 41 3.76 -18.62 23.54
CA HIS A 41 2.93 -19.83 23.64
C HIS A 41 1.63 -19.77 22.83
N LEU A 42 1.66 -19.10 21.66
CA LEU A 42 0.52 -18.99 20.75
C LEU A 42 0.30 -20.31 19.99
N LYS A 43 -0.95 -20.55 19.62
CA LYS A 43 -1.36 -21.74 18.86
C LYS A 43 -2.44 -21.35 17.83
N PRO A 44 -2.66 -22.20 16.80
CA PRO A 44 -3.79 -22.01 15.89
C PRO A 44 -5.11 -21.91 16.64
N GLY A 45 -5.96 -20.95 16.24
CA GLY A 45 -7.21 -20.60 16.90
C GLY A 45 -7.10 -19.47 17.94
N ASP A 46 -5.90 -19.11 18.37
CA ASP A 46 -5.74 -17.98 19.30
C ASP A 46 -6.02 -16.65 18.58
N ARG A 47 -6.76 -15.75 19.26
CA ARG A 47 -7.03 -14.41 18.78
C ARG A 47 -6.00 -13.44 19.32
N VAL A 48 -5.46 -12.64 18.42
CA VAL A 48 -4.35 -11.71 18.68
C VAL A 48 -4.62 -10.36 18.05
N ALA A 49 -3.90 -9.34 18.49
CA ALA A 49 -3.79 -8.08 17.78
C ALA A 49 -2.71 -8.22 16.71
N TYR A 50 -3.10 -8.11 15.44
CA TYR A 50 -2.19 -8.08 14.31
C TYR A 50 -1.99 -6.64 13.83
N PHE A 51 -0.75 -6.20 13.78
CA PHE A 51 -0.33 -4.88 13.30
C PHE A 51 0.26 -5.02 11.90
N GLU A 52 -0.28 -4.29 10.96
CA GLU A 52 0.23 -4.28 9.59
C GLU A 52 1.57 -3.53 9.47
N THR A 53 2.32 -3.83 8.43
CA THR A 53 3.47 -3.02 8.01
C THR A 53 3.02 -1.58 7.70
N ASP A 54 3.95 -0.63 7.77
CA ASP A 54 3.74 0.83 7.72
C ASP A 54 3.06 1.41 8.99
N SER A 55 2.75 0.60 9.99
CA SER A 55 2.33 1.10 11.31
C SER A 55 3.51 1.73 12.04
N LEU A 56 3.35 2.99 12.45
CA LEU A 56 4.28 3.68 13.35
C LEU A 56 3.84 3.42 14.78
N LEU A 57 4.73 2.80 15.55
CA LEU A 57 4.59 2.54 16.99
C LEU A 57 5.17 3.73 17.75
N PRO A 58 4.34 4.61 18.38
CA PRO A 58 4.85 5.84 18.97
C PRO A 58 5.82 5.58 20.14
N ALA A 59 6.93 6.31 20.15
CA ALA A 59 7.98 6.16 21.16
C ALA A 59 7.51 6.53 22.59
N TYR A 60 6.49 7.38 22.70
CA TYR A 60 5.93 7.77 24.00
C TYR A 60 5.01 6.71 24.61
N ASP A 61 4.58 5.71 23.81
CA ASP A 61 3.68 4.66 24.31
C ASP A 61 4.50 3.53 24.97
N PRO A 62 4.35 3.28 26.28
CA PRO A 62 5.16 2.31 27.01
C PRO A 62 4.99 0.87 26.52
N ARG A 63 3.88 0.55 25.84
CA ARG A 63 3.63 -0.78 25.26
C ARG A 63 4.65 -1.13 24.17
N TYR A 64 5.23 -0.11 23.52
CA TYR A 64 6.20 -0.27 22.42
C TYR A 64 7.64 -0.02 22.85
N LYS A 65 7.93 -0.04 24.15
CA LYS A 65 9.28 0.23 24.68
C LYS A 65 10.37 -0.64 24.04
N ALA A 66 10.07 -1.91 23.77
CA ALA A 66 11.01 -2.85 23.13
C ALA A 66 11.41 -2.46 21.69
N PHE A 67 10.71 -1.53 21.07
CA PHE A 67 10.98 -1.05 19.71
C PHE A 67 11.74 0.28 19.67
N GLN A 68 11.89 0.97 20.80
CA GLN A 68 12.51 2.30 20.84
C GLN A 68 13.98 2.30 20.41
N GLU A 69 14.69 1.19 20.62
CA GLU A 69 16.10 1.02 20.21
C GLU A 69 16.27 0.55 18.76
N ARG A 70 15.19 0.25 18.03
CA ARG A 70 15.23 -0.36 16.70
C ARG A 70 15.24 0.63 15.52
N GLY A 71 15.65 1.86 15.77
CA GLY A 71 15.58 2.91 14.76
C GLY A 71 14.20 3.53 14.69
N GLN A 72 14.17 4.85 14.66
CA GLN A 72 12.93 5.61 14.72
C GLN A 72 12.78 6.49 13.49
N LYS A 73 11.54 6.79 13.17
CA LYS A 73 11.11 7.74 12.16
C LYS A 73 10.23 8.79 12.78
N THR A 74 10.27 9.97 12.21
CA THR A 74 9.44 11.09 12.63
C THR A 74 8.49 11.47 11.50
N MET A 75 7.25 11.78 11.84
CA MET A 75 6.26 12.32 10.91
C MET A 75 5.46 13.45 11.57
N ILE A 76 4.87 14.30 10.77
CA ILE A 76 4.02 15.39 11.24
C ILE A 76 2.55 14.99 11.09
N VAL A 77 1.79 15.06 12.16
CA VAL A 77 0.35 14.78 12.21
C VAL A 77 -0.36 16.06 12.66
N GLY A 78 -0.99 16.76 11.73
CA GLY A 78 -1.51 18.11 12.01
C GLY A 78 -0.38 19.07 12.36
N SER A 79 -0.36 19.58 13.59
CA SER A 79 0.71 20.44 14.13
C SER A 79 1.68 19.69 15.06
N MET A 80 1.50 18.40 15.25
CA MET A 80 2.32 17.61 16.18
C MET A 80 3.35 16.77 15.44
N GLU A 81 4.55 16.72 16.00
CA GLU A 81 5.61 15.81 15.60
C GLU A 81 5.48 14.50 16.38
N VAL A 82 5.37 13.39 15.68
CA VAL A 82 5.30 12.05 16.26
C VAL A 82 6.49 11.24 15.81
N THR A 83 7.28 10.79 16.79
CA THR A 83 8.43 9.91 16.57
C THR A 83 8.09 8.50 17.04
N GLY A 84 8.50 7.48 16.30
CA GLY A 84 8.27 6.09 16.65
C GLY A 84 8.95 5.10 15.71
N HIS A 85 8.81 3.81 16.05
CA HIS A 85 9.31 2.73 15.21
C HIS A 85 8.28 2.36 14.14
N VAL A 86 8.72 2.29 12.88
CA VAL A 86 7.86 1.89 11.75
C VAL A 86 8.03 0.40 11.49
N LEU A 87 6.92 -0.34 11.55
CA LEU A 87 6.91 -1.76 11.21
C LEU A 87 7.16 -1.95 9.71
N ARG A 88 8.14 -2.78 9.39
CA ARG A 88 8.60 -3.05 8.02
C ARG A 88 8.70 -4.54 7.78
N THR A 89 8.80 -4.90 6.51
CA THR A 89 9.19 -6.27 6.15
C THR A 89 10.65 -6.51 6.54
N VAL A 90 10.87 -7.50 7.39
CA VAL A 90 12.22 -7.94 7.80
C VAL A 90 12.44 -9.40 7.41
N LYS A 91 13.71 -9.78 7.24
CA LYS A 91 14.07 -11.18 6.97
C LYS A 91 14.85 -11.73 8.17
N LEU A 92 14.28 -12.71 8.86
CA LEU A 92 14.85 -13.32 10.05
C LEU A 92 15.09 -14.81 9.78
N ARG A 93 16.33 -15.28 9.92
CA ARG A 93 16.71 -16.67 9.63
C ARG A 93 16.17 -17.21 8.29
N GLY A 94 16.24 -16.36 7.23
CA GLY A 94 15.77 -16.74 5.90
C GLY A 94 14.27 -16.58 5.65
N VAL A 95 13.47 -16.31 6.68
CA VAL A 95 12.00 -16.13 6.58
C VAL A 95 11.61 -14.66 6.61
N TYR A 96 10.69 -14.27 5.76
CA TYR A 96 10.10 -12.94 5.82
C TYR A 96 9.11 -12.83 6.98
N SER A 97 9.22 -11.74 7.74
CA SER A 97 8.30 -11.36 8.80
C SER A 97 7.68 -10.00 8.46
N GLN A 98 6.36 -9.94 8.44
CA GLN A 98 5.60 -8.77 8.01
C GLN A 98 4.54 -8.39 9.03
N GLY A 99 4.80 -7.31 9.76
CA GLY A 99 3.93 -6.86 10.84
C GLY A 99 4.40 -7.30 12.22
N LEU A 100 3.49 -7.16 13.20
CA LEU A 100 3.71 -7.49 14.59
C LEU A 100 2.46 -8.17 15.16
N ILE A 101 2.66 -9.15 16.01
CA ILE A 101 1.60 -9.77 16.80
C ILE A 101 1.81 -9.40 18.27
N MET A 102 0.73 -8.97 18.93
CA MET A 102 0.65 -8.76 20.37
C MET A 102 -0.56 -9.49 20.93
N ARG A 103 -0.50 -9.85 22.21
CA ARG A 103 -1.65 -10.38 22.91
C ARG A 103 -2.66 -9.25 23.17
N LEU A 104 -3.96 -9.57 23.16
CA LEU A 104 -5.01 -8.57 23.36
C LEU A 104 -4.99 -7.95 24.75
N ASP A 105 -4.58 -8.71 25.79
CA ASP A 105 -4.44 -8.22 27.16
C ASP A 105 -3.31 -7.18 27.31
N GLU A 106 -2.24 -7.27 26.51
CA GLU A 106 -1.18 -6.25 26.46
C GLU A 106 -1.68 -4.89 25.96
N LEU A 107 -2.77 -4.89 25.18
CA LEU A 107 -3.48 -3.70 24.73
C LEU A 107 -4.61 -3.28 25.67
N GLY A 108 -4.75 -3.96 26.82
CA GLY A 108 -5.74 -3.64 27.84
C GLY A 108 -7.15 -4.14 27.52
N PHE A 109 -7.29 -5.14 26.65
CA PHE A 109 -8.58 -5.81 26.46
C PHE A 109 -8.85 -6.80 27.61
N ARG A 110 -10.03 -6.70 28.21
CA ARG A 110 -10.54 -7.64 29.21
C ARG A 110 -11.44 -8.72 28.62
N TYR A 111 -11.75 -8.63 27.36
CA TYR A 111 -12.55 -9.58 26.58
C TYR A 111 -11.92 -9.72 25.19
N THR A 112 -12.27 -10.77 24.47
CA THR A 112 -11.75 -11.02 23.14
C THR A 112 -12.75 -10.52 22.09
N PRO A 113 -12.44 -9.41 21.39
CA PRO A 113 -13.31 -8.89 20.33
C PRO A 113 -13.44 -9.90 19.17
N PRO A 114 -14.48 -9.76 18.31
CA PRO A 114 -14.60 -10.56 17.08
C PRO A 114 -13.39 -10.39 16.15
N VAL A 115 -13.09 -11.44 15.39
CA VAL A 115 -12.08 -11.39 14.31
C VAL A 115 -12.49 -10.32 13.28
N GLY A 116 -11.51 -9.57 12.77
CA GLY A 116 -11.72 -8.46 11.85
C GLY A 116 -12.04 -7.12 12.52
N THR A 117 -12.24 -7.09 13.86
CA THR A 117 -12.46 -5.83 14.58
C THR A 117 -11.25 -4.91 14.41
N ASP A 118 -11.50 -3.68 13.94
CA ASP A 118 -10.48 -2.62 13.90
C ASP A 118 -10.20 -2.12 15.33
N ILE A 119 -8.95 -2.19 15.73
CA ILE A 119 -8.48 -1.76 17.05
C ILE A 119 -7.31 -0.75 16.93
N THR A 120 -7.18 -0.12 15.76
CA THR A 120 -6.11 0.83 15.46
C THR A 120 -6.01 1.95 16.51
N ASP A 121 -7.15 2.58 16.84
CA ASP A 121 -7.19 3.66 17.83
C ASP A 121 -6.80 3.15 19.24
N LYS A 122 -7.28 1.96 19.63
CA LYS A 122 -6.94 1.34 20.90
C LYS A 122 -5.46 0.98 21.00
N ALA A 123 -4.89 0.56 19.88
CA ALA A 123 -3.45 0.31 19.77
C ALA A 123 -2.62 1.60 19.74
N ASN A 124 -3.25 2.76 19.49
CA ASN A 124 -2.59 4.06 19.41
C ASN A 124 -1.45 4.07 18.37
N VAL A 125 -1.68 3.51 17.19
CA VAL A 125 -0.71 3.52 16.09
C VAL A 125 -1.17 4.43 14.97
N LEU A 126 -0.22 4.91 14.20
CA LEU A 126 -0.44 5.80 13.07
C LEU A 126 0.12 5.15 11.80
N LYS A 127 -0.50 5.45 10.66
CA LYS A 127 0.11 5.10 9.38
C LYS A 127 1.31 5.99 9.13
N TYR A 128 2.48 5.39 8.99
CA TYR A 128 3.67 6.15 8.64
C TYR A 128 3.56 6.67 7.20
N GLU A 129 3.80 7.93 7.04
CA GLU A 129 3.91 8.59 5.73
C GLU A 129 5.23 9.35 5.70
N GLU A 130 6.03 9.10 4.66
CA GLU A 130 7.26 9.86 4.48
C GLU A 130 6.92 11.34 4.31
N PRO A 131 7.69 12.24 4.95
CA PRO A 131 7.53 13.68 4.71
C PRO A 131 7.62 13.96 3.22
N LEU A 132 6.72 14.82 2.73
CA LEU A 132 6.76 15.25 1.33
C LEU A 132 8.14 15.89 1.05
N PRO A 133 8.77 15.60 -0.10
CA PRO A 133 9.94 16.35 -0.54
C PRO A 133 9.59 17.84 -0.56
N MET A 134 10.46 18.70 -0.03
CA MET A 134 10.25 20.14 0.00
C MET A 134 9.98 20.68 -1.41
N GLY A 135 8.82 21.31 -1.62
CA GLY A 135 8.52 21.90 -2.91
C GLY A 135 7.03 22.12 -3.19
N GLY A 136 6.31 22.74 -2.26
CA GLY A 136 4.93 23.16 -2.45
C GLY A 136 4.21 23.30 -1.12
N ALA A 137 3.46 24.38 -0.93
CA ALA A 137 2.61 24.54 0.25
C ALA A 137 1.39 23.62 0.14
N GLN A 138 1.01 23.03 1.27
CA GLN A 138 -0.28 22.36 1.42
C GLN A 138 -1.34 23.45 1.59
N ILE A 139 -2.29 23.52 0.67
CA ILE A 139 -3.33 24.56 0.66
C ILE A 139 -4.71 24.04 1.06
N GLY A 140 -4.90 22.72 1.03
CA GLY A 140 -6.16 22.08 1.36
C GLY A 140 -6.01 20.59 1.64
N ARG A 141 -7.13 19.93 1.95
CA ARG A 141 -7.22 18.47 2.02
C ARG A 141 -7.47 17.90 0.63
N PHE A 142 -7.21 16.61 0.48
CA PHE A 142 -7.53 15.90 -0.75
C PHE A 142 -9.06 15.93 -1.01
N ASP A 143 -9.45 16.57 -2.10
CA ASP A 143 -10.85 16.76 -2.55
C ASP A 143 -10.99 16.54 -4.07
N ALA A 144 -10.15 15.72 -4.65
CA ALA A 144 -10.25 15.36 -6.07
C ALA A 144 -11.52 14.51 -6.34
N PRO A 145 -12.10 14.57 -7.56
CA PRO A 145 -13.25 13.76 -7.94
C PRO A 145 -12.87 12.28 -8.18
N CYS A 146 -12.17 11.69 -7.23
CA CYS A 146 -11.72 10.31 -7.26
C CYS A 146 -11.41 9.79 -5.84
N SER A 147 -11.31 8.47 -5.69
CA SER A 147 -10.82 7.87 -4.46
C SER A 147 -9.31 8.05 -4.28
N LYS A 148 -8.84 8.08 -3.03
CA LYS A 148 -7.41 8.02 -2.75
C LYS A 148 -6.81 6.72 -3.29
N SER A 149 -5.59 6.79 -3.81
CA SER A 149 -4.88 5.68 -4.47
C SER A 149 -4.38 4.58 -3.51
N ASP A 150 -5.21 4.11 -2.59
CA ASP A 150 -4.85 3.04 -1.65
C ASP A 150 -5.41 1.71 -2.14
N ALA A 151 -4.53 0.75 -2.43
CA ALA A 151 -4.90 -0.62 -2.77
C ALA A 151 -4.57 -1.54 -1.59
N PRO A 152 -5.48 -2.41 -1.11
CA PRO A 152 -5.16 -3.40 -0.09
C PRO A 152 -4.12 -4.39 -0.60
N ARG A 153 -3.39 -5.02 0.31
CA ARG A 153 -2.50 -6.13 -0.06
C ARG A 153 -3.30 -7.43 -0.16
N LEU A 154 -2.95 -8.29 -1.11
CA LEU A 154 -3.62 -9.59 -1.28
C LEU A 154 -3.65 -10.40 0.01
N GLN A 155 -2.62 -10.29 0.85
CA GLN A 155 -2.54 -10.99 2.13
C GLN A 155 -3.71 -10.66 3.09
N THR A 156 -4.30 -9.47 2.97
CA THR A 156 -5.48 -9.08 3.77
C THR A 156 -6.79 -9.61 3.17
N LEU A 157 -6.77 -10.03 1.92
CA LEU A 157 -7.94 -10.47 1.15
C LEU A 157 -8.06 -12.00 1.06
N THR A 158 -7.35 -12.76 1.89
CA THR A 158 -7.34 -14.23 1.83
C THR A 158 -8.73 -14.86 1.93
N GLY A 159 -9.64 -14.24 2.67
CA GLY A 159 -11.02 -14.70 2.79
C GLY A 159 -11.83 -14.59 1.49
N TYR A 160 -11.34 -13.82 0.52
CA TYR A 160 -11.98 -13.60 -0.80
C TYR A 160 -11.18 -14.24 -1.93
N TRP A 161 -10.19 -15.09 -1.62
CA TRP A 161 -9.30 -15.64 -2.63
C TRP A 161 -10.03 -16.44 -3.71
N ASP A 162 -11.00 -17.24 -3.33
CA ASP A 162 -11.77 -18.05 -4.28
C ASP A 162 -12.64 -17.18 -5.21
N GLU A 163 -13.17 -16.07 -4.72
CA GLU A 163 -13.86 -15.09 -5.54
C GLU A 163 -12.87 -14.38 -6.48
N LEU A 164 -11.76 -13.86 -5.96
CA LEU A 164 -10.75 -13.13 -6.74
C LEU A 164 -10.23 -13.94 -7.93
N LYS A 165 -10.04 -15.24 -7.78
CA LYS A 165 -9.59 -16.14 -8.87
C LYS A 165 -10.58 -16.25 -10.03
N THR A 166 -11.85 -15.90 -9.83
CA THR A 166 -12.88 -15.95 -10.88
C THR A 166 -13.05 -14.64 -11.63
N LEU A 167 -12.39 -13.58 -11.16
CA LEU A 167 -12.51 -12.24 -11.71
C LEU A 167 -11.39 -11.96 -12.73
N GLU A 168 -11.73 -11.21 -13.76
CA GLU A 168 -10.76 -10.70 -14.72
C GLU A 168 -10.06 -9.46 -14.14
N ALA A 169 -8.76 -9.41 -14.25
CA ALA A 169 -7.96 -8.33 -13.71
C ALA A 169 -6.74 -8.03 -14.58
N VAL A 170 -6.51 -6.77 -14.84
CA VAL A 170 -5.33 -6.29 -15.56
C VAL A 170 -4.17 -6.11 -14.57
N PRO A 171 -3.10 -6.91 -14.68
CA PRO A 171 -1.91 -6.77 -13.85
C PRO A 171 -1.02 -5.65 -14.36
N THR A 172 -0.64 -4.73 -13.49
CA THR A 172 0.29 -3.64 -13.82
C THR A 172 1.47 -3.61 -12.86
N VAL A 173 2.60 -3.12 -13.33
CA VAL A 173 3.76 -2.95 -12.48
C VAL A 173 3.48 -1.87 -11.43
N LYS A 174 3.67 -2.22 -10.15
CA LYS A 174 3.70 -1.20 -9.10
C LYS A 174 5.01 -0.45 -9.15
N VAL A 175 4.92 0.85 -9.37
CA VAL A 175 6.06 1.75 -9.50
C VAL A 175 6.27 2.49 -8.19
N ASP A 176 7.52 2.63 -7.76
CA ASP A 176 7.91 3.32 -6.52
C ASP A 176 8.33 4.77 -6.82
N GLY A 177 7.61 5.71 -6.24
CA GLY A 177 7.85 7.14 -6.43
C GLY A 177 7.01 7.97 -5.45
N THR A 178 6.45 9.06 -5.92
CA THR A 178 5.56 9.93 -5.16
C THR A 178 4.19 10.00 -5.82
N SER A 179 3.18 9.50 -5.10
CA SER A 179 1.80 9.51 -5.56
C SER A 179 1.30 10.94 -5.75
N THR A 180 0.74 11.19 -6.91
CA THR A 180 0.19 12.48 -7.31
C THR A 180 -1.16 12.27 -7.98
N THR A 181 -2.11 13.15 -7.68
CA THR A 181 -3.39 13.24 -8.40
C THR A 181 -3.50 14.63 -9.02
N LEU A 182 -3.88 14.68 -10.27
CA LEU A 182 -4.24 15.89 -10.96
C LEU A 182 -5.73 15.86 -11.29
N SER A 183 -6.49 16.92 -11.06
CA SER A 183 -7.89 16.98 -11.45
C SER A 183 -8.22 18.31 -12.11
N MET A 184 -9.31 18.32 -12.86
CA MET A 184 -9.88 19.53 -13.44
C MET A 184 -11.30 19.72 -12.92
N ASP A 185 -11.56 20.87 -12.32
CA ASP A 185 -12.88 21.23 -11.83
C ASP A 185 -13.83 21.65 -12.98
N GLU A 186 -15.12 21.87 -12.67
CA GLU A 186 -16.14 22.29 -13.63
C GLU A 186 -15.87 23.66 -14.30
N ARG A 187 -14.97 24.46 -13.71
CA ARG A 187 -14.55 25.76 -14.25
C ARG A 187 -13.31 25.66 -15.14
N GLY A 188 -12.77 24.46 -15.31
CA GLY A 188 -11.55 24.22 -16.05
C GLY A 188 -10.27 24.56 -15.28
N GLN A 189 -10.36 24.77 -13.96
CA GLN A 189 -9.19 24.98 -13.12
C GLN A 189 -8.55 23.63 -12.77
N VAL A 190 -7.22 23.57 -12.91
CA VAL A 190 -6.45 22.36 -12.60
C VAL A 190 -5.94 22.42 -11.17
N HIS A 191 -6.19 21.33 -10.42
CA HIS A 191 -5.77 21.11 -9.05
C HIS A 191 -4.77 19.95 -8.99
N VAL A 192 -3.82 20.02 -8.08
CA VAL A 192 -2.83 18.97 -7.85
C VAL A 192 -2.82 18.54 -6.39
N TYR A 193 -2.73 17.24 -6.18
CA TYR A 193 -2.75 16.65 -4.84
C TYR A 193 -1.59 15.68 -4.66
N SER A 194 -1.05 15.66 -3.46
CA SER A 194 -0.36 14.51 -2.91
C SER A 194 -1.39 13.46 -2.45
N ARG A 195 -0.95 12.42 -1.80
CA ARG A 195 -1.84 11.36 -1.29
C ARG A 195 -2.99 11.89 -0.41
N ASN A 196 -2.75 12.94 0.41
CA ASN A 196 -3.70 13.41 1.42
C ASN A 196 -4.03 14.90 1.32
N TRP A 197 -3.25 15.65 0.57
CA TRP A 197 -3.29 17.10 0.60
C TRP A 197 -3.35 17.70 -0.80
N GLU A 198 -4.12 18.76 -0.94
CA GLU A 198 -4.03 19.66 -2.08
C GLU A 198 -2.74 20.48 -1.96
N LEU A 199 -2.02 20.58 -3.05
CA LEU A 199 -0.77 21.32 -3.16
C LEU A 199 -0.99 22.60 -3.97
N ASP A 200 -0.17 23.60 -3.71
CA ASP A 200 -0.23 24.82 -4.51
C ASP A 200 0.19 24.58 -5.97
N SER A 201 -0.20 25.50 -6.84
CA SER A 201 0.08 25.43 -8.29
C SER A 201 1.57 25.58 -8.65
N MET A 202 2.40 25.99 -7.69
CA MET A 202 3.86 26.10 -7.86
C MET A 202 4.60 24.85 -7.38
N SER A 203 3.89 23.86 -6.86
CA SER A 203 4.49 22.61 -6.40
C SER A 203 5.26 21.89 -7.50
N SER A 204 6.30 21.16 -7.12
CA SER A 204 7.08 20.33 -8.05
C SER A 204 6.22 19.28 -8.77
N ASN A 205 5.17 18.79 -8.10
CA ASN A 205 4.20 17.86 -8.67
C ASN A 205 3.44 18.49 -9.83
N MET A 206 2.93 19.73 -9.66
CA MET A 206 2.26 20.47 -10.74
C MET A 206 3.21 20.79 -11.90
N GLN A 207 4.42 21.26 -11.57
CA GLN A 207 5.41 21.60 -12.61
C GLN A 207 5.76 20.37 -13.48
N LEU A 208 5.92 19.22 -12.85
CA LEU A 208 6.21 17.98 -13.57
C LEU A 208 5.00 17.50 -14.39
N ALA A 209 3.78 17.58 -13.84
CA ALA A 209 2.55 17.24 -14.57
C ALA A 209 2.40 18.13 -15.84
N LYS A 210 2.64 19.43 -15.73
CA LYS A 210 2.63 20.37 -16.88
C LYS A 210 3.71 20.08 -17.91
N ARG A 211 4.92 19.69 -17.46
CA ARG A 211 6.01 19.28 -18.37
C ARG A 211 5.60 18.12 -19.27
N PHE A 212 4.78 17.20 -18.79
CA PHE A 212 4.24 16.09 -19.56
C PHE A 212 2.85 16.39 -20.13
N GLN A 213 2.37 17.62 -20.04
CA GLN A 213 1.08 18.10 -20.57
C GLN A 213 -0.14 17.35 -20.00
N LEU A 214 -0.03 16.71 -18.83
CA LEU A 214 -1.14 16.01 -18.20
C LEU A 214 -2.32 16.94 -17.91
N ASP A 215 -2.05 18.19 -17.56
CA ASP A 215 -3.04 19.25 -17.37
C ASP A 215 -3.89 19.54 -18.62
N LYS A 216 -3.33 19.33 -19.82
CA LYS A 216 -4.02 19.53 -21.10
C LYS A 216 -4.79 18.32 -21.58
N MET A 217 -4.59 17.17 -20.95
CA MET A 217 -5.28 15.91 -21.28
C MET A 217 -6.58 15.76 -20.47
N LEU A 218 -6.77 16.54 -19.40
CA LEU A 218 -7.96 16.46 -18.56
C LEU A 218 -9.07 17.34 -19.11
N TRP A 219 -10.30 16.91 -18.85
CA TRP A 219 -11.52 17.69 -19.05
C TRP A 219 -12.22 17.89 -17.71
N PRO A 220 -13.17 18.84 -17.60
CA PRO A 220 -13.95 19.05 -16.39
C PRO A 220 -14.53 17.75 -15.81
N GLY A 221 -14.44 17.58 -14.49
CA GLY A 221 -14.86 16.37 -13.78
C GLY A 221 -13.87 15.20 -13.82
N MET A 222 -12.73 15.33 -14.54
CA MET A 222 -11.73 14.29 -14.61
C MET A 222 -10.63 14.41 -13.53
N ALA A 223 -10.09 13.25 -13.14
CA ALA A 223 -8.85 13.17 -12.38
C ALA A 223 -7.93 12.07 -12.95
N ALA A 224 -6.62 12.31 -12.92
CA ALA A 224 -5.60 11.34 -13.26
C ALA A 224 -4.69 11.10 -12.04
N GLN A 225 -4.49 9.84 -11.71
CA GLN A 225 -3.60 9.41 -10.64
C GLN A 225 -2.35 8.78 -11.23
N PHE A 226 -1.20 9.22 -10.78
CA PHE A 226 0.08 8.79 -11.29
C PHE A 226 1.16 8.79 -10.21
N GLU A 227 2.16 7.97 -10.42
CA GLU A 227 3.37 7.95 -9.61
C GLU A 227 4.44 8.79 -10.29
N LEU A 228 4.98 9.79 -9.62
CA LEU A 228 6.13 10.56 -10.08
C LEU A 228 7.41 9.85 -9.66
N CYS A 229 8.26 9.55 -10.63
CA CYS A 229 9.50 8.81 -10.41
C CYS A 229 10.69 9.50 -11.07
N GLY A 230 11.89 9.24 -10.56
CA GLY A 230 13.14 9.69 -11.16
C GLY A 230 14.07 10.45 -10.24
N PRO A 231 15.13 11.08 -10.77
CA PRO A 231 16.12 11.81 -9.99
C PRO A 231 15.48 12.90 -9.11
N GLY A 232 15.89 12.94 -7.83
CA GLY A 232 15.35 13.91 -6.86
C GLY A 232 13.97 13.56 -6.28
N ILE A 233 13.36 12.45 -6.73
CA ILE A 233 12.12 11.93 -6.15
C ILE A 233 12.48 10.70 -5.33
N GLN A 234 12.24 10.77 -4.02
CA GLN A 234 12.70 9.76 -3.06
C GLN A 234 14.16 9.34 -3.35
N SER A 235 14.48 8.06 -3.31
CA SER A 235 15.83 7.55 -3.60
C SER A 235 16.05 7.16 -5.06
N ASN A 236 15.11 7.46 -5.96
CA ASN A 236 15.14 7.01 -7.35
C ASN A 236 15.56 5.53 -7.46
N ARG A 237 14.87 4.63 -6.75
CA ARG A 237 15.22 3.20 -6.67
C ARG A 237 15.15 2.50 -8.02
N LEU A 238 14.30 3.01 -8.92
CA LEU A 238 14.20 2.56 -10.30
C LEU A 238 15.40 2.97 -11.17
N LYS A 239 16.25 3.90 -10.69
CA LYS A 239 17.40 4.43 -11.44
C LYS A 239 17.00 5.00 -12.80
N LEU A 240 15.89 5.70 -12.87
CA LEU A 240 15.46 6.40 -14.07
C LEU A 240 16.44 7.55 -14.39
N PRO A 241 16.76 7.77 -15.67
CA PRO A 241 17.68 8.84 -16.07
C PRO A 241 17.04 10.24 -15.98
N ALA A 242 15.72 10.32 -16.01
CA ALA A 242 14.95 11.55 -15.93
C ALA A 242 13.66 11.32 -15.12
N GLN A 243 13.11 12.42 -14.60
CA GLN A 243 11.81 12.40 -13.94
C GLN A 243 10.70 12.16 -14.97
N ARG A 244 9.73 11.30 -14.63
CA ARG A 244 8.54 11.06 -15.43
C ARG A 244 7.35 10.59 -14.58
N PRO A 245 6.10 10.85 -15.04
CA PRO A 245 4.90 10.25 -14.46
C PRO A 245 4.70 8.82 -14.99
N PHE A 246 4.01 8.01 -14.18
CA PHE A 246 3.43 6.73 -14.54
C PHE A 246 1.97 6.73 -14.13
N VAL A 247 1.06 6.93 -15.10
CA VAL A 247 -0.39 6.98 -14.83
C VAL A 247 -0.90 5.57 -14.57
N PHE A 248 -1.64 5.40 -13.47
CA PHE A 248 -2.20 4.10 -13.09
C PHE A 248 -3.72 4.10 -12.94
N ALA A 249 -4.39 5.27 -12.84
CA ALA A 249 -5.83 5.37 -12.84
C ALA A 249 -6.30 6.72 -13.40
N VAL A 250 -7.41 6.70 -14.12
CA VAL A 250 -8.12 7.89 -14.60
C VAL A 250 -9.57 7.77 -14.16
N TRP A 251 -10.12 8.89 -13.75
CA TRP A 251 -11.47 9.00 -13.19
C TRP A 251 -12.25 10.06 -13.94
N LYS A 252 -13.54 9.86 -14.06
CA LYS A 252 -14.50 10.82 -14.56
C LYS A 252 -15.73 10.80 -13.66
N ASP A 253 -16.13 11.95 -13.16
CA ASP A 253 -17.32 12.11 -12.31
C ASP A 253 -17.38 11.08 -11.16
N HIS A 254 -16.27 10.91 -10.43
CA HIS A 254 -16.05 9.95 -9.35
C HIS A 254 -16.04 8.46 -9.75
N HIS A 255 -16.15 8.13 -11.03
CA HIS A 255 -16.04 6.77 -11.54
C HIS A 255 -14.68 6.55 -12.19
N LYS A 256 -14.03 5.47 -11.83
CA LYS A 256 -12.80 5.04 -12.51
C LYS A 256 -13.17 4.59 -13.93
N ILE A 257 -12.37 4.93 -14.91
CA ILE A 257 -12.58 4.53 -16.31
C ILE A 257 -11.49 3.60 -16.79
N ASP A 258 -11.85 2.67 -17.68
CA ASP A 258 -10.93 1.72 -18.27
C ASP A 258 -9.92 2.42 -19.19
N ARG A 259 -8.77 1.78 -19.41
CA ARG A 259 -7.62 2.40 -20.08
C ARG A 259 -7.89 2.78 -21.53
N ASP A 260 -8.74 2.07 -22.23
CA ASP A 260 -9.20 2.36 -23.59
C ASP A 260 -10.04 3.64 -23.69
N GLN A 261 -10.61 4.08 -22.56
CA GLN A 261 -11.38 5.32 -22.44
C GLN A 261 -10.53 6.53 -21.99
N TRP A 262 -9.25 6.33 -21.74
CA TRP A 262 -8.37 7.40 -21.28
C TRP A 262 -8.17 8.47 -22.36
N PRO A 263 -7.96 9.73 -22.00
CA PRO A 263 -7.64 10.79 -22.95
C PRO A 263 -6.46 10.45 -23.83
N THR A 264 -6.55 10.87 -25.10
CA THR A 264 -5.49 10.64 -26.10
C THR A 264 -4.13 11.11 -25.60
N GLY A 265 -3.13 10.25 -25.74
CA GLY A 265 -1.75 10.49 -25.28
C GLY A 265 -1.48 10.05 -23.84
N MET A 266 -2.49 9.96 -22.97
CA MET A 266 -2.32 9.52 -21.60
C MET A 266 -1.89 8.04 -21.47
N PRO A 267 -2.36 7.11 -22.32
CA PRO A 267 -1.87 5.73 -22.31
C PRO A 267 -0.35 5.58 -22.52
N ASN A 268 0.30 6.54 -23.21
CA ASN A 268 1.76 6.54 -23.40
C ASN A 268 2.53 6.84 -22.09
N LEU A 269 1.84 7.37 -21.11
CA LEU A 269 2.38 7.66 -19.78
C LEU A 269 1.96 6.64 -18.73
N ALA A 270 1.23 5.60 -19.14
CA ALA A 270 0.72 4.61 -18.22
C ALA A 270 1.81 3.76 -17.56
N VAL A 271 1.52 3.18 -16.39
CA VAL A 271 2.31 2.09 -15.82
C VAL A 271 2.36 0.92 -16.80
N PRO A 272 3.48 0.16 -16.86
CA PRO A 272 3.55 -1.03 -17.70
C PRO A 272 2.49 -2.06 -17.29
N GLU A 273 1.76 -2.56 -18.28
CA GLU A 273 0.92 -3.75 -18.14
C GLU A 273 1.78 -5.00 -18.28
N LEU A 274 1.39 -6.03 -17.56
CA LEU A 274 2.00 -7.36 -17.64
C LEU A 274 1.06 -8.30 -18.38
N ASP A 275 1.58 -9.41 -18.87
CA ASP A 275 0.76 -10.42 -19.56
C ASP A 275 -0.28 -11.02 -18.61
N GLU A 276 -1.56 -10.90 -18.96
CA GLU A 276 -2.68 -11.33 -18.12
C GLU A 276 -2.69 -12.85 -17.91
N ASN A 277 -2.27 -13.63 -18.90
CA ASN A 277 -2.21 -15.08 -18.79
C ASN A 277 -1.06 -15.51 -17.87
N GLU A 278 0.11 -14.86 -18.00
CA GLU A 278 1.24 -15.12 -17.12
C GLU A 278 0.89 -14.75 -15.67
N TRP A 279 0.20 -13.62 -15.46
CA TRP A 279 -0.09 -13.09 -14.14
C TRP A 279 -1.54 -13.31 -13.68
N ALA A 280 -2.24 -14.28 -14.27
CA ALA A 280 -3.53 -14.74 -13.82
C ALA A 280 -3.48 -15.20 -12.35
N LEU A 281 -4.57 -14.97 -11.63
CA LEU A 281 -4.71 -15.34 -10.23
C LEU A 281 -4.95 -16.86 -10.12
N THR A 282 -3.92 -17.61 -9.76
CA THR A 282 -3.95 -19.06 -9.71
C THR A 282 -3.29 -19.61 -8.45
N GLY A 283 -3.53 -20.87 -8.13
CA GLY A 283 -2.93 -21.52 -6.95
C GLY A 283 -3.44 -20.94 -5.63
N SER A 284 -2.56 -20.77 -4.70
CA SER A 284 -2.81 -20.14 -3.39
C SER A 284 -2.30 -18.70 -3.34
N VAL A 285 -2.71 -17.95 -2.30
CA VAL A 285 -2.16 -16.62 -2.01
C VAL A 285 -0.64 -16.68 -1.83
N ASP A 286 -0.13 -17.72 -1.15
CA ASP A 286 1.31 -17.91 -0.96
C ASP A 286 2.05 -18.14 -2.29
N ASP A 287 1.44 -18.87 -3.25
CA ASP A 287 2.02 -19.08 -4.58
C ASP A 287 2.13 -17.76 -5.35
N MET A 288 1.10 -16.92 -5.29
CA MET A 288 1.13 -15.61 -5.92
C MET A 288 2.17 -14.67 -5.28
N ILE A 289 2.31 -14.70 -3.96
CA ILE A 289 3.35 -13.92 -3.25
C ILE A 289 4.74 -14.41 -3.68
N ALA A 290 4.95 -15.71 -3.73
CA ALA A 290 6.22 -16.32 -4.16
C ALA A 290 6.55 -15.97 -5.63
N LYS A 291 5.53 -15.94 -6.50
CA LYS A 291 5.69 -15.58 -7.92
C LYS A 291 6.13 -14.13 -8.12
N VAL A 292 5.61 -13.19 -7.31
CA VAL A 292 6.01 -11.77 -7.35
C VAL A 292 7.38 -11.55 -6.71
N ASP A 293 7.85 -12.45 -5.84
CA ASP A 293 9.13 -12.29 -5.13
C ASP A 293 10.32 -12.36 -6.09
N GLY A 294 10.97 -11.24 -6.30
CA GLY A 294 12.10 -11.10 -7.22
C GLY A 294 11.73 -10.56 -8.61
N LEU A 295 10.47 -10.17 -8.83
CA LEU A 295 10.03 -9.45 -10.04
C LEU A 295 10.99 -8.31 -10.39
N ARG A 296 11.36 -8.21 -11.66
CA ARG A 296 12.35 -7.22 -12.12
C ARG A 296 12.27 -6.94 -13.61
N GLY A 297 12.81 -5.79 -14.02
CA GLY A 297 13.11 -5.49 -15.41
C GLY A 297 11.95 -4.91 -16.20
N ASN A 298 10.77 -4.75 -15.61
CA ASN A 298 9.58 -4.26 -16.31
C ASN A 298 9.57 -2.73 -16.48
N VAL A 299 10.21 -1.99 -15.57
CA VAL A 299 10.38 -0.53 -15.70
C VAL A 299 11.81 -0.20 -16.11
N THR A 300 12.79 -0.77 -15.44
CA THR A 300 14.21 -0.56 -15.72
C THR A 300 14.94 -1.90 -15.72
N LYS A 301 15.65 -2.18 -16.81
CA LYS A 301 16.43 -3.43 -16.97
C LYS A 301 17.26 -3.74 -15.70
N ASP A 302 17.22 -4.99 -15.27
CA ASP A 302 17.98 -5.53 -14.13
C ASP A 302 17.65 -4.89 -12.75
N ARG A 303 16.61 -4.07 -12.65
CA ARG A 303 16.13 -3.53 -11.38
C ARG A 303 14.93 -4.32 -10.87
N LEU A 304 14.86 -4.45 -9.53
CA LEU A 304 13.67 -5.01 -8.91
C LEU A 304 12.52 -4.02 -9.08
N ASP A 305 11.38 -4.53 -9.51
CA ASP A 305 10.12 -3.80 -9.48
C ASP A 305 9.51 -3.91 -8.07
N GLU A 306 8.77 -2.90 -7.64
CA GLU A 306 8.20 -2.85 -6.30
C GLU A 306 7.14 -3.94 -6.08
N GLY A 307 6.43 -4.32 -7.14
CA GLY A 307 5.38 -5.34 -7.07
C GLY A 307 4.42 -5.26 -8.25
N ILE A 308 3.24 -5.81 -8.06
CA ILE A 308 2.15 -5.82 -9.05
C ILE A 308 0.87 -5.29 -8.39
N VAL A 309 0.09 -4.54 -9.16
CA VAL A 309 -1.29 -4.15 -8.85
C VAL A 309 -2.20 -4.80 -9.88
N TRP A 310 -3.23 -5.51 -9.41
CA TRP A 310 -4.30 -6.04 -10.24
C TRP A 310 -5.49 -5.08 -10.19
N HIS A 311 -5.94 -4.63 -11.35
CA HIS A 311 -7.10 -3.76 -11.53
C HIS A 311 -8.26 -4.59 -12.06
N LEU A 312 -9.34 -4.70 -11.29
CA LEU A 312 -10.57 -5.37 -11.74
C LEU A 312 -11.32 -4.46 -12.71
N HIS A 313 -11.97 -5.05 -13.72
CA HIS A 313 -12.84 -4.32 -14.61
C HIS A 313 -14.06 -3.77 -13.87
N GLU A 314 -14.55 -2.60 -14.31
CA GLU A 314 -15.63 -1.88 -13.61
C GLU A 314 -16.98 -2.59 -13.69
N ASP A 315 -17.23 -3.38 -14.73
CA ASP A 315 -18.48 -4.10 -14.99
C ASP A 315 -18.63 -5.40 -14.21
N GLN A 316 -17.57 -5.88 -13.56
CA GLN A 316 -17.62 -7.12 -12.78
C GLN A 316 -18.38 -6.96 -11.47
N GLN A 317 -19.23 -7.93 -11.16
CA GLN A 317 -19.93 -7.99 -9.89
C GLN A 317 -19.04 -8.56 -8.81
N LEU A 318 -19.01 -7.88 -7.66
CA LEU A 318 -18.26 -8.29 -6.47
C LEU A 318 -19.24 -8.60 -5.35
N SER A 319 -18.87 -9.54 -4.48
CA SER A 319 -19.57 -9.69 -3.20
C SER A 319 -19.49 -8.38 -2.40
N GLU A 320 -20.48 -8.11 -1.56
CA GLU A 320 -20.52 -6.91 -0.73
C GLU A 320 -19.24 -6.77 0.13
N GLY A 321 -18.77 -7.88 0.68
CA GLY A 321 -17.55 -7.90 1.49
C GLY A 321 -16.31 -7.50 0.70
N LEU A 322 -16.10 -8.09 -0.48
CA LEU A 322 -14.96 -7.76 -1.34
C LEU A 322 -15.05 -6.32 -1.86
N ALA A 323 -16.24 -5.87 -2.26
CA ALA A 323 -16.47 -4.49 -2.70
C ALA A 323 -16.10 -3.46 -1.61
N ASN A 324 -16.45 -3.75 -0.35
CA ASN A 324 -16.07 -2.89 0.79
C ASN A 324 -14.56 -2.84 1.03
N GLU A 325 -13.86 -3.97 0.88
CA GLU A 325 -12.39 -4.02 1.06
C GLU A 325 -11.63 -3.32 -0.07
N LEU A 326 -12.08 -3.45 -1.33
CA LEU A 326 -11.43 -2.85 -2.49
C LEU A 326 -11.81 -1.37 -2.68
N GLY A 327 -12.99 -0.99 -2.22
CA GLY A 327 -13.56 0.35 -2.45
C GLY A 327 -13.69 0.68 -3.94
N ALA A 328 -13.83 1.96 -4.25
CA ALA A 328 -13.97 2.43 -5.63
C ALA A 328 -12.70 2.25 -6.49
N ASN A 329 -11.56 1.98 -5.90
CA ASN A 329 -10.32 1.70 -6.67
C ASN A 329 -10.37 0.34 -7.39
N ARG A 330 -11.16 -0.60 -6.89
CA ARG A 330 -11.33 -1.95 -7.46
C ARG A 330 -10.00 -2.61 -7.83
N CYS A 331 -9.00 -2.47 -6.95
CA CYS A 331 -7.68 -3.03 -7.19
C CYS A 331 -7.04 -3.51 -5.88
N PHE A 332 -6.11 -4.42 -6.00
CA PHE A 332 -5.29 -4.93 -4.89
C PHE A 332 -3.86 -5.15 -5.35
N LYS A 333 -2.94 -5.37 -4.42
CA LYS A 333 -1.51 -5.45 -4.75
C LYS A 333 -0.80 -6.59 -4.03
N ILE A 334 0.29 -7.04 -4.66
CA ILE A 334 1.35 -7.82 -4.01
C ILE A 334 2.65 -7.02 -4.13
N ILE A 335 3.32 -6.83 -3.01
CA ILE A 335 4.61 -6.16 -2.97
C ILE A 335 5.72 -7.21 -2.98
N ASN A 336 6.73 -6.98 -3.78
CA ASN A 336 7.92 -7.82 -3.92
C ASN A 336 8.76 -7.79 -2.63
N ASN A 337 8.83 -8.90 -1.92
CA ASN A 337 9.53 -8.97 -0.63
C ASN A 337 11.04 -8.72 -0.75
N LYS A 338 11.66 -9.14 -1.87
CA LYS A 338 13.07 -8.82 -2.15
C LYS A 338 13.28 -7.33 -2.36
N TYR A 339 12.30 -6.65 -2.99
CA TYR A 339 12.33 -5.20 -3.13
C TYR A 339 12.27 -4.51 -1.77
N LEU A 340 11.31 -4.90 -0.92
CA LEU A 340 11.13 -4.33 0.41
C LEU A 340 12.40 -4.49 1.26
N THR A 341 12.90 -5.71 1.39
CA THR A 341 14.08 -5.99 2.23
C THR A 341 15.35 -5.34 1.72
N LYS A 342 15.54 -5.27 0.40
CA LYS A 342 16.70 -4.59 -0.20
C LYS A 342 16.69 -3.08 0.06
N ASN A 343 15.52 -2.48 0.14
CA ASN A 343 15.36 -1.03 0.29
C ASN A 343 15.05 -0.61 1.74
N GLY A 344 14.92 -1.55 2.68
CA GLY A 344 14.60 -1.28 4.08
C GLY A 344 13.19 -0.69 4.28
N LEU A 345 12.20 -1.21 3.53
CA LEU A 345 10.80 -0.78 3.53
C LEU A 345 9.90 -1.78 4.26
#